data_f6842eb79c0b172d4772c86ea87f6687
#
_entry.id   f6842eb79c0b172d4772c86ea87f6687
#
_cell.length_a   1.000
_cell.length_b   1.000
_cell.length_c   1.000
_cell.angle_alpha   90.00
_cell.angle_beta   90.00
_cell.angle_gamma   90.00
#
_symmetry.space_group_name_H-M   'P 1'
#
loop_
_entity.id
_entity.type
_entity.pdbx_description
1 polymer ?
#
loop_
_entity_poly.entity_id
_entity_poly.type
_entity_poly.pdbx_seq_one_letter_code
_entity_poly.pdbx_strand_id
1 'polypeptide(L)'
;MKKIPETMHGVLLIGHGGLEKLEYKTNISVPVAKEDEVLIKVAAAGVNNTDINTRTGWYSKSKNNDGSSWSGAPLKFPLIQGIDVCGTIVSVGSKINSSRIGERVIARPMQTDPKNPSKPNMITLGSEIDGGFAQYVTIRSSETFVINCKWTDVELGSIPCSYSTAEGLLHRVNLGSEKIFINGASG
;
A
#
# COMPACT_ATOMS: atom_id res chain seq x y z
N MET A 1 8.04 -24.17 7.56
CA MET A 1 7.95 -22.86 6.88
C MET A 1 9.23 -22.66 6.06
N LYS A 2 9.13 -22.11 4.85
CA LYS A 2 10.34 -21.74 4.09
C LYS A 2 11.06 -20.60 4.82
N LYS A 3 12.41 -20.68 4.93
CA LYS A 3 13.23 -19.63 5.54
C LYS A 3 13.00 -18.31 4.79
N ILE A 4 12.75 -17.22 5.52
CA ILE A 4 12.66 -15.87 4.95
C ILE A 4 14.08 -15.49 4.48
N PRO A 5 14.27 -15.05 3.22
CA PRO A 5 15.58 -14.66 2.72
C PRO A 5 16.04 -13.34 3.37
N GLU A 6 17.35 -13.07 3.32
CA GLU A 6 17.91 -11.81 3.80
C GLU A 6 17.65 -10.65 2.83
N THR A 7 17.57 -10.96 1.54
CA THR A 7 17.33 -9.98 0.47
C THR A 7 16.15 -10.38 -0.38
N MET A 8 15.55 -9.41 -1.04
CA MET A 8 14.40 -9.54 -1.91
C MET A 8 14.56 -8.77 -3.22
N HIS A 9 13.72 -9.09 -4.17
CA HIS A 9 13.54 -8.30 -5.38
C HIS A 9 12.46 -7.24 -5.14
N GLY A 10 12.61 -6.08 -5.77
CA GLY A 10 11.64 -5.00 -5.73
C GLY A 10 11.99 -3.89 -6.70
N VAL A 11 11.08 -2.93 -6.82
CA VAL A 11 11.25 -1.73 -7.65
C VAL A 11 11.36 -0.51 -6.75
N LEU A 12 12.49 0.17 -6.81
CA LEU A 12 12.74 1.41 -6.08
C LEU A 12 12.38 2.61 -6.95
N LEU A 13 11.60 3.51 -6.42
CA LEU A 13 11.44 4.86 -6.94
C LEU A 13 12.56 5.71 -6.33
N ILE A 14 13.43 6.26 -7.18
CA ILE A 14 14.63 7.03 -6.76
C ILE A 14 14.45 8.55 -6.83
N GLY A 15 13.30 9.02 -7.26
CA GLY A 15 12.95 10.43 -7.41
C GLY A 15 11.70 10.59 -8.27
N HIS A 16 11.19 11.81 -8.37
CA HIS A 16 10.08 12.09 -9.29
C HIS A 16 10.54 12.10 -10.76
N GLY A 17 9.65 11.63 -11.65
CA GLY A 17 9.92 11.63 -13.10
C GLY A 17 9.18 10.54 -13.86
N GLY A 18 9.73 10.18 -15.01
CA GLY A 18 9.24 9.12 -15.88
C GLY A 18 9.64 7.71 -15.38
N LEU A 19 9.59 6.74 -16.29
CA LEU A 19 9.93 5.35 -15.96
C LEU A 19 11.42 5.19 -15.61
N GLU A 20 12.27 6.09 -16.02
CA GLU A 20 13.71 6.13 -15.70
C GLU A 20 13.99 6.33 -14.20
N LYS A 21 12.97 6.70 -13.42
CA LYS A 21 13.05 6.81 -11.96
C LYS A 21 12.74 5.51 -11.23
N LEU A 22 12.37 4.46 -11.95
CA LEU A 22 12.11 3.14 -11.41
C LEU A 22 13.33 2.24 -11.61
N GLU A 23 13.92 1.77 -10.52
CA GLU A 23 15.06 0.85 -10.54
C GLU A 23 14.66 -0.53 -10.00
N TYR A 24 14.72 -1.56 -10.86
CA TYR A 24 14.58 -2.94 -10.40
C TYR A 24 15.86 -3.38 -9.68
N LYS A 25 15.71 -3.83 -8.43
CA LYS A 25 16.80 -4.35 -7.60
C LYS A 25 16.51 -5.76 -7.15
N THR A 26 17.57 -6.56 -7.00
CA THR A 26 17.50 -7.96 -6.57
C THR A 26 18.09 -8.21 -5.19
N ASN A 27 18.59 -7.14 -4.55
CA ASN A 27 19.35 -7.20 -3.30
C ASN A 27 18.84 -6.19 -2.26
N ILE A 28 17.54 -5.89 -2.28
CA ILE A 28 16.90 -5.06 -1.24
C ILE A 28 16.81 -5.90 0.04
N SER A 29 17.18 -5.35 1.17
CA SER A 29 17.01 -6.06 2.45
C SER A 29 15.54 -6.34 2.73
N VAL A 30 15.21 -7.57 3.13
CA VAL A 30 13.84 -7.89 3.57
C VAL A 30 13.55 -7.16 4.87
N PRO A 31 12.45 -6.39 4.97
CA PRO A 31 12.15 -5.64 6.19
C PRO A 31 11.79 -6.58 7.34
N VAL A 32 12.07 -6.14 8.55
CA VAL A 32 11.70 -6.86 9.78
C VAL A 32 10.45 -6.22 10.37
N ALA A 33 9.42 -7.02 10.66
CA ALA A 33 8.19 -6.54 11.28
C ALA A 33 8.48 -5.95 12.67
N LYS A 34 8.05 -4.71 12.91
CA LYS A 34 8.06 -4.07 14.23
C LYS A 34 7.04 -4.73 15.15
N GLU A 35 6.98 -4.29 16.39
CA GLU A 35 6.16 -4.91 17.44
C GLU A 35 4.70 -5.15 17.05
N ASP A 36 4.07 -4.19 16.35
CA ASP A 36 2.66 -4.18 15.95
C ASP A 36 2.44 -4.48 14.45
N GLU A 37 3.52 -4.83 13.73
CA GLU A 37 3.50 -5.11 12.30
C GLU A 37 3.48 -6.61 12.00
N VAL A 38 3.10 -6.91 10.78
CA VAL A 38 3.26 -8.23 10.15
C VAL A 38 4.13 -8.09 8.91
N LEU A 39 4.94 -9.12 8.62
CA LEU A 39 5.66 -9.24 7.36
C LEU A 39 4.80 -10.07 6.39
N ILE A 40 4.46 -9.48 5.28
CA ILE A 40 3.66 -10.10 4.22
C ILE A 40 4.60 -10.49 3.08
N LYS A 41 4.55 -11.77 2.67
CA LYS A 41 5.05 -12.20 1.37
C LYS A 41 4.01 -11.80 0.33
N VAL A 42 4.35 -10.83 -0.50
CA VAL A 42 3.45 -10.30 -1.53
C VAL A 42 3.23 -11.36 -2.61
N ALA A 43 1.95 -11.62 -2.91
CA ALA A 43 1.53 -12.51 -3.99
C ALA A 43 1.06 -11.72 -5.21
N ALA A 44 0.42 -10.56 -4.98
CA ALA A 44 0.02 -9.64 -6.03
C ALA A 44 -0.04 -8.20 -5.49
N ALA A 45 0.24 -7.24 -6.38
CA ALA A 45 0.15 -5.82 -6.12
C ALA A 45 -0.40 -5.12 -7.38
N GLY A 46 -1.53 -4.44 -7.25
CA GLY A 46 -2.14 -3.69 -8.35
C GLY A 46 -1.39 -2.39 -8.63
N VAL A 47 -1.39 -1.97 -9.88
CA VAL A 47 -0.89 -0.66 -10.31
C VAL A 47 -2.08 0.29 -10.46
N ASN A 48 -2.03 1.42 -9.78
CA ASN A 48 -3.07 2.43 -9.79
C ASN A 48 -2.57 3.77 -10.34
N ASN A 49 -3.50 4.64 -10.76
CA ASN A 49 -3.17 6.02 -11.13
C ASN A 49 -2.42 6.75 -10.01
N THR A 50 -2.71 6.41 -8.75
CA THR A 50 -2.03 7.03 -7.61
C THR A 50 -0.55 6.68 -7.54
N ASP A 51 -0.13 5.49 -7.97
CA ASP A 51 1.30 5.11 -8.07
C ASP A 51 1.99 5.96 -9.15
N ILE A 52 1.33 6.15 -10.31
CA ILE A 52 1.83 6.98 -11.40
C ILE A 52 1.93 8.44 -10.95
N ASN A 53 0.88 8.97 -10.33
CA ASN A 53 0.82 10.35 -9.84
C ASN A 53 1.88 10.64 -8.78
N THR A 54 2.11 9.71 -7.87
CA THR A 54 3.18 9.78 -6.86
C THR A 54 4.55 9.81 -7.54
N ARG A 55 4.80 8.93 -8.52
CA ARG A 55 6.06 8.91 -9.26
C ARG A 55 6.31 10.19 -10.04
N THR A 56 5.30 10.71 -10.72
CA THR A 56 5.44 11.93 -11.53
C THR A 56 5.44 13.23 -10.70
N GLY A 57 5.19 13.15 -9.39
CA GLY A 57 5.09 14.33 -8.53
C GLY A 57 3.80 15.13 -8.74
N TRP A 58 2.75 14.52 -9.32
CA TRP A 58 1.50 15.20 -9.68
C TRP A 58 0.77 15.81 -8.46
N TYR A 59 0.94 15.21 -7.28
CA TYR A 59 0.35 15.71 -6.03
C TYR A 59 1.09 16.92 -5.44
N SER A 60 2.26 17.29 -5.98
CA SER A 60 2.99 18.48 -5.52
C SER A 60 2.18 19.74 -5.80
N LYS A 61 1.94 20.52 -4.76
CA LYS A 61 1.25 21.81 -4.84
C LYS A 61 2.21 22.97 -5.05
N SER A 62 3.51 22.72 -4.97
CA SER A 62 4.57 23.72 -5.09
C SER A 62 5.05 23.83 -6.54
N LYS A 63 5.27 25.07 -6.99
CA LYS A 63 5.92 25.33 -8.30
C LYS A 63 7.36 24.86 -8.35
N ASN A 64 8.00 24.66 -7.20
CA ASN A 64 9.39 24.24 -7.07
C ASN A 64 9.57 22.71 -7.10
N ASN A 65 8.49 21.95 -7.34
CA ASN A 65 8.51 20.49 -7.49
C ASN A 65 9.18 19.76 -6.30
N ASP A 66 8.97 20.26 -5.07
CA ASP A 66 9.47 19.67 -3.83
C ASP A 66 8.71 18.39 -3.41
N GLY A 67 7.99 17.81 -4.39
CA GLY A 67 7.43 16.47 -4.37
C GLY A 67 6.68 16.13 -3.10
N SER A 68 5.41 16.48 -3.03
CA SER A 68 4.55 16.05 -1.95
C SER A 68 3.77 14.80 -2.32
N SER A 69 3.53 13.95 -1.32
CA SER A 69 2.59 12.85 -1.40
C SER A 69 1.14 13.36 -1.50
N TRP A 70 0.20 12.42 -1.66
CA TRP A 70 -1.23 12.74 -1.63
C TRP A 70 -1.63 13.47 -0.32
N SER A 71 -1.03 13.11 0.81
CA SER A 71 -1.25 13.77 2.11
C SER A 71 -0.64 15.17 2.19
N GLY A 72 0.23 15.55 1.25
CA GLY A 72 0.97 16.82 1.23
C GLY A 72 2.33 16.76 1.91
N ALA A 73 2.73 15.62 2.48
CA ALA A 73 4.06 15.43 3.04
C ALA A 73 5.11 15.20 1.93
N PRO A 74 6.34 15.72 2.08
CA PRO A 74 7.40 15.43 1.13
C PRO A 74 7.76 13.94 1.15
N LEU A 75 7.99 13.38 -0.04
CA LEU A 75 8.42 11.99 -0.18
C LEU A 75 9.91 11.84 0.16
N LYS A 76 10.23 10.66 0.70
CA LYS A 76 11.61 10.26 0.96
C LYS A 76 12.01 9.19 -0.05
N PHE A 77 13.10 9.42 -0.77
CA PHE A 77 13.66 8.46 -1.71
C PHE A 77 14.94 7.81 -1.16
N PRO A 78 15.28 6.56 -1.56
CA PRO A 78 14.45 5.68 -2.38
C PRO A 78 13.23 5.14 -1.64
N LEU A 79 12.20 4.77 -2.39
CA LEU A 79 10.89 4.33 -1.90
C LEU A 79 10.41 3.14 -2.72
N ILE A 80 9.83 2.11 -2.10
CA ILE A 80 9.12 1.05 -2.81
C ILE A 80 7.67 1.48 -2.97
N GLN A 81 7.21 1.63 -4.22
CA GLN A 81 5.81 1.96 -4.51
C GLN A 81 4.89 0.73 -4.44
N GLY A 82 3.62 0.87 -4.79
CA GLY A 82 2.59 -0.17 -4.79
C GLY A 82 1.61 0.01 -3.64
N ILE A 83 0.51 0.71 -3.94
CA ILE A 83 -0.53 1.00 -2.95
C ILE A 83 -1.39 -0.22 -2.62
N ASP A 84 -1.55 -1.15 -3.58
CA ASP A 84 -2.30 -2.38 -3.41
C ASP A 84 -1.40 -3.53 -2.97
N VAL A 85 -1.84 -4.27 -1.96
CA VAL A 85 -1.13 -5.44 -1.45
C VAL A 85 -2.10 -6.57 -1.18
N CYS A 86 -1.85 -7.73 -1.81
CA CYS A 86 -2.38 -9.02 -1.43
C CYS A 86 -1.23 -9.99 -1.20
N GLY A 87 -1.30 -10.80 -0.14
CA GLY A 87 -0.25 -11.78 0.14
C GLY A 87 -0.53 -12.63 1.37
N THR A 88 0.52 -13.29 1.85
CA THR A 88 0.45 -14.17 3.01
C THR A 88 1.37 -13.66 4.11
N ILE A 89 0.87 -13.61 5.34
CA ILE A 89 1.68 -13.27 6.52
C ILE A 89 2.70 -14.39 6.76
N VAL A 90 3.99 -14.03 6.79
CA VAL A 90 5.10 -14.98 6.98
C VAL A 90 5.87 -14.76 8.27
N SER A 91 5.71 -13.58 8.89
CA SER A 91 6.27 -13.26 10.21
C SER A 91 5.42 -12.19 10.87
N VAL A 92 5.51 -12.10 12.20
CA VAL A 92 4.76 -11.13 13.01
C VAL A 92 5.68 -10.47 14.03
N GLY A 93 5.37 -9.23 14.39
CA GLY A 93 6.04 -8.52 15.47
C GLY A 93 5.68 -9.06 16.85
N SER A 94 6.43 -8.64 17.87
CA SER A 94 6.36 -9.22 19.22
C SER A 94 5.01 -9.04 19.93
N LYS A 95 4.19 -8.05 19.54
CA LYS A 95 2.85 -7.80 20.11
C LYS A 95 1.73 -8.51 19.34
N ILE A 96 2.05 -9.19 18.24
CA ILE A 96 1.05 -9.82 17.38
C ILE A 96 1.02 -11.31 17.61
N ASN A 97 -0.19 -11.88 17.68
CA ASN A 97 -0.37 -13.32 17.86
C ASN A 97 0.22 -14.08 16.65
N SER A 98 1.09 -15.04 16.93
CA SER A 98 1.73 -15.88 15.92
C SER A 98 0.76 -16.76 15.12
N SER A 99 -0.47 -16.94 15.59
CA SER A 99 -1.53 -17.63 14.82
C SER A 99 -1.88 -16.95 13.50
N ARG A 100 -1.54 -15.66 13.35
CA ARG A 100 -1.71 -14.93 12.10
C ARG A 100 -0.77 -15.38 10.99
N ILE A 101 0.31 -16.08 11.31
CA ILE A 101 1.23 -16.61 10.30
C ILE A 101 0.52 -17.64 9.43
N GLY A 102 0.56 -17.43 8.11
CA GLY A 102 -0.17 -18.24 7.14
C GLY A 102 -1.50 -17.64 6.70
N GLU A 103 -1.99 -16.59 7.37
CA GLU A 103 -3.19 -15.88 6.91
C GLU A 103 -2.95 -15.22 5.56
N ARG A 104 -3.92 -15.40 4.66
CA ARG A 104 -4.02 -14.68 3.40
C ARG A 104 -4.71 -13.36 3.64
N VAL A 105 -4.08 -12.26 3.27
CA VAL A 105 -4.56 -10.92 3.62
C VAL A 105 -4.50 -9.94 2.43
N ILE A 106 -5.37 -8.95 2.49
CA ILE A 106 -5.20 -7.68 1.77
C ILE A 106 -4.90 -6.57 2.78
N ALA A 107 -4.25 -5.51 2.33
CA ALA A 107 -3.88 -4.38 3.17
C ALA A 107 -4.72 -3.15 2.87
N ARG A 108 -5.03 -2.36 3.93
CA ARG A 108 -5.63 -1.04 3.75
C ARG A 108 -4.60 -0.10 3.11
N PRO A 109 -4.91 0.53 1.97
CA PRO A 109 -3.94 1.37 1.26
C PRO A 109 -3.64 2.68 1.98
N MET A 110 -4.66 3.30 2.57
CA MET A 110 -4.56 4.57 3.31
C MET A 110 -4.83 4.31 4.79
N GLN A 111 -3.83 4.57 5.62
CA GLN A 111 -3.81 4.21 7.04
C GLN A 111 -3.75 5.47 7.91
N THR A 112 -4.35 5.43 9.10
CA THR A 112 -4.21 6.53 10.06
C THR A 112 -2.78 6.58 10.59
N ASP A 113 -2.18 7.78 10.66
CA ASP A 113 -0.86 7.95 11.27
C ASP A 113 -0.93 7.67 12.79
N PRO A 114 -0.26 6.63 13.30
CA PRO A 114 -0.28 6.30 14.72
C PRO A 114 0.37 7.37 15.60
N LYS A 115 1.21 8.24 15.02
CA LYS A 115 1.85 9.35 15.73
C LYS A 115 0.91 10.54 15.94
N ASN A 116 -0.17 10.62 15.17
CA ASN A 116 -1.15 11.69 15.22
C ASN A 116 -2.58 11.17 15.08
N PRO A 117 -3.06 10.33 16.00
CA PRO A 117 -4.37 9.68 15.86
C PRO A 117 -5.55 10.66 15.91
N SER A 118 -5.35 11.84 16.47
CA SER A 118 -6.37 12.91 16.57
C SER A 118 -6.42 13.83 15.36
N LYS A 119 -5.42 13.78 14.47
CA LYS A 119 -5.42 14.52 13.20
C LYS A 119 -5.63 13.52 12.07
N PRO A 120 -6.44 13.84 11.04
CA PRO A 120 -6.66 12.96 9.92
C PRO A 120 -5.45 12.90 8.97
N ASN A 121 -4.25 12.78 9.53
CA ASN A 121 -3.06 12.53 8.74
C ASN A 121 -3.09 11.07 8.30
N MET A 122 -3.19 10.88 7.00
CA MET A 122 -3.14 9.55 6.39
C MET A 122 -1.72 9.23 5.97
N ILE A 123 -1.33 7.98 6.19
CA ILE A 123 -0.11 7.37 5.66
C ILE A 123 -0.53 6.43 4.56
N THR A 124 0.07 6.54 3.39
CA THR A 124 -0.31 5.76 2.22
C THR A 124 0.80 4.78 1.85
N LEU A 125 0.44 3.53 1.62
CA LEU A 125 1.36 2.52 1.10
C LEU A 125 1.92 2.97 -0.26
N GLY A 126 3.21 2.75 -0.47
CA GLY A 126 3.87 3.14 -1.71
C GLY A 126 4.07 4.66 -1.86
N SER A 127 3.90 5.42 -0.76
CA SER A 127 4.06 6.87 -0.70
C SER A 127 4.84 7.27 0.56
N GLU A 128 4.19 7.47 1.71
CA GLU A 128 4.87 7.80 2.98
C GLU A 128 5.58 6.59 3.59
N ILE A 129 5.18 5.38 3.25
CA ILE A 129 5.78 4.11 3.65
C ILE A 129 5.92 3.20 2.43
N ASP A 130 6.84 2.24 2.50
CA ASP A 130 7.05 1.27 1.44
C ASP A 130 5.79 0.44 1.16
N GLY A 131 5.58 0.12 -0.12
CA GLY A 131 4.41 -0.58 -0.64
C GLY A 131 4.72 -1.94 -1.24
N GLY A 132 3.82 -2.40 -2.12
CA GLY A 132 3.75 -3.78 -2.61
C GLY A 132 4.61 -4.12 -3.82
N PHE A 133 5.34 -3.18 -4.44
CA PHE A 133 6.18 -3.49 -5.60
C PHE A 133 7.50 -4.15 -5.20
N ALA A 134 7.43 -5.10 -4.26
CA ALA A 134 8.52 -5.94 -3.78
C ALA A 134 7.99 -7.31 -3.36
N GLN A 135 8.90 -8.27 -3.12
CA GLN A 135 8.50 -9.62 -2.69
C GLN A 135 7.97 -9.66 -1.24
N TYR A 136 8.36 -8.71 -0.41
CA TYR A 136 7.93 -8.61 0.99
C TYR A 136 7.67 -7.16 1.36
N VAL A 137 6.69 -6.95 2.26
CA VAL A 137 6.36 -5.65 2.84
C VAL A 137 5.94 -5.81 4.30
N THR A 138 6.28 -4.85 5.16
CA THR A 138 5.76 -4.79 6.53
C THR A 138 4.59 -3.82 6.60
N ILE A 139 3.52 -4.26 7.27
CA ILE A 139 2.30 -3.49 7.44
C ILE A 139 1.81 -3.67 8.87
N ARG A 140 1.24 -2.63 9.48
CA ARG A 140 0.60 -2.76 10.79
C ARG A 140 -0.48 -3.84 10.74
N SER A 141 -0.48 -4.71 11.73
CA SER A 141 -1.42 -5.84 11.84
C SER A 141 -2.88 -5.40 11.76
N SER A 142 -3.22 -4.25 12.37
CA SER A 142 -4.55 -3.64 12.35
C SER A 142 -5.02 -3.20 10.96
N GLU A 143 -4.10 -3.02 10.03
CA GLU A 143 -4.38 -2.56 8.67
C GLU A 143 -4.38 -3.72 7.65
N THR A 144 -4.39 -4.96 8.14
CA THR A 144 -4.41 -6.17 7.30
C THR A 144 -5.65 -7.00 7.60
N PHE A 145 -6.37 -7.37 6.55
CA PHE A 145 -7.67 -8.04 6.62
C PHE A 145 -7.57 -9.44 6.03
N VAL A 146 -7.96 -10.44 6.82
CA VAL A 146 -7.97 -11.85 6.39
C VAL A 146 -9.02 -12.04 5.31
N ILE A 147 -8.63 -12.72 4.25
CA ILE A 147 -9.49 -13.05 3.12
C ILE A 147 -9.65 -14.55 3.02
N ASN A 148 -10.90 -15.01 3.17
CA ASN A 148 -11.29 -16.40 2.98
C ASN A 148 -12.30 -16.49 1.83
N CYS A 149 -11.81 -16.46 0.60
CA CYS A 149 -12.64 -16.59 -0.59
C CYS A 149 -11.87 -17.32 -1.71
N LYS A 150 -12.58 -17.65 -2.79
CA LYS A 150 -12.02 -18.37 -3.96
C LYS A 150 -11.33 -17.46 -4.99
N TRP A 151 -11.34 -16.14 -4.79
CA TRP A 151 -10.67 -15.23 -5.70
C TRP A 151 -9.16 -15.44 -5.70
N THR A 152 -8.56 -15.24 -6.86
CA THR A 152 -7.10 -15.33 -7.02
C THR A 152 -6.39 -14.19 -6.31
N ASP A 153 -5.09 -14.33 -6.06
CA ASP A 153 -4.29 -13.25 -5.47
C ASP A 153 -4.24 -12.02 -6.38
N VAL A 154 -4.27 -12.23 -7.69
CA VAL A 154 -4.28 -11.14 -8.69
C VAL A 154 -5.57 -10.33 -8.61
N GLU A 155 -6.73 -10.99 -8.52
CA GLU A 155 -8.02 -10.33 -8.31
C GLU A 155 -8.01 -9.55 -6.99
N LEU A 156 -7.57 -10.18 -5.91
CA LEU A 156 -7.50 -9.53 -4.59
C LEU A 156 -6.50 -8.36 -4.56
N GLY A 157 -5.39 -8.48 -5.26
CA GLY A 157 -4.39 -7.42 -5.36
C GLY A 157 -4.84 -6.20 -6.18
N SER A 158 -5.98 -6.27 -6.88
CA SER A 158 -6.56 -5.13 -7.63
C SER A 158 -7.65 -4.37 -6.85
N ILE A 159 -8.03 -4.86 -5.65
CA ILE A 159 -9.19 -4.35 -4.92
C ILE A 159 -8.87 -3.17 -4.00
N PRO A 160 -7.80 -3.19 -3.17
CA PRO A 160 -7.72 -2.32 -1.99
C PRO A 160 -7.89 -0.83 -2.30
N CYS A 161 -7.17 -0.29 -3.27
CA CYS A 161 -7.23 1.14 -3.60
C CYS A 161 -8.56 1.54 -4.25
N SER A 162 -8.93 0.87 -5.34
CA SER A 162 -10.09 1.25 -6.15
C SER A 162 -11.41 1.04 -5.42
N TYR A 163 -11.59 -0.14 -4.82
CA TYR A 163 -12.85 -0.47 -4.14
C TYR A 163 -13.01 0.22 -2.80
N SER A 164 -11.93 0.41 -2.02
CA SER A 164 -12.04 1.21 -0.78
C SER A 164 -12.38 2.68 -1.07
N THR A 165 -11.91 3.21 -2.20
CA THR A 165 -12.28 4.55 -2.65
C THR A 165 -13.75 4.62 -3.03
N ALA A 166 -14.24 3.65 -3.83
CA ALA A 166 -15.64 3.58 -4.22
C ALA A 166 -16.56 3.44 -3.00
N GLU A 167 -16.26 2.49 -2.10
CA GLU A 167 -17.01 2.28 -0.85
C GLU A 167 -17.00 3.54 0.03
N GLY A 168 -15.86 4.19 0.16
CA GLY A 168 -15.73 5.43 0.92
C GLY A 168 -16.58 6.58 0.35
N LEU A 169 -16.73 6.67 -0.97
CA LEU A 169 -17.61 7.64 -1.62
C LEU A 169 -19.08 7.34 -1.32
N LEU A 170 -19.51 6.09 -1.50
CA LEU A 170 -20.89 5.66 -1.24
C LEU A 170 -21.28 5.86 0.23
N HIS A 171 -20.37 5.49 1.14
CA HIS A 171 -20.59 5.66 2.58
C HIS A 171 -20.73 7.14 2.98
N ARG A 172 -19.92 8.04 2.43
CA ARG A 172 -19.98 9.49 2.77
C ARG A 172 -21.25 10.16 2.35
N VAL A 173 -21.87 9.70 1.27
CA VAL A 173 -23.18 10.22 0.83
C VAL A 173 -24.36 9.50 1.48
N ASN A 174 -24.07 8.54 2.37
CA ASN A 174 -25.06 7.71 3.07
C ASN A 174 -26.05 7.07 2.07
N LEU A 175 -25.52 6.50 0.99
CA LEU A 175 -26.30 5.91 -0.08
C LEU A 175 -27.05 4.67 0.43
N GLY A 176 -28.37 4.64 0.22
CA GLY A 176 -29.23 3.47 0.46
C GLY A 176 -29.62 2.80 -0.87
N SER A 177 -30.90 2.83 -1.17
CA SER A 177 -31.48 2.24 -2.39
C SER A 177 -31.73 3.24 -3.53
N GLU A 178 -31.19 4.44 -3.41
CA GLU A 178 -31.37 5.53 -4.38
C GLU A 178 -30.63 5.24 -5.70
N LYS A 179 -31.14 5.84 -6.77
CA LYS A 179 -30.45 5.87 -8.06
C LYS A 179 -29.33 6.91 -7.99
N ILE A 180 -28.14 6.51 -8.42
CA ILE A 180 -26.99 7.41 -8.48
C ILE A 180 -26.59 7.70 -9.92
N PHE A 181 -26.08 8.90 -10.13
CA PHE A 181 -25.42 9.30 -11.37
C PHE A 181 -23.92 9.50 -11.07
N ILE A 182 -23.07 8.81 -11.82
CA ILE A 182 -21.62 8.90 -11.68
C ILE A 182 -21.06 9.58 -12.93
N ASN A 183 -20.46 10.75 -12.75
CA ASN A 183 -19.77 11.47 -13.82
C ASN A 183 -18.26 11.18 -13.72
N GLY A 184 -17.61 10.91 -14.86
CA GLY A 184 -16.18 10.66 -14.89
C GLY A 184 -15.77 9.30 -14.29
N ALA A 185 -16.57 8.26 -14.51
CA ALA A 185 -16.36 6.93 -13.94
C ALA A 185 -15.14 6.16 -14.52
N SER A 186 -14.32 6.80 -15.32
CA SER A 186 -13.10 6.21 -15.89
C SER A 186 -11.85 6.29 -15.00
N GLY A 187 -11.98 6.78 -13.77
CA GLY A 187 -10.91 6.81 -12.76
C GLY A 187 -10.46 8.19 -12.39
#